data_b30c78dfb2e7abd7e30785d13e2c1f06
#
_entry.id   b30c78dfb2e7abd7e30785d13e2c1f06
#
_cell.length_a   1.000
_cell.length_b   1.000
_cell.length_c   1.000
_cell.angle_alpha   90.00
_cell.angle_beta   90.00
_cell.angle_gamma   90.00
#
_symmetry.space_group_name_H-M   'P 1'
#
loop_
_entity.id
_entity.type
_entity.pdbx_description
1 polymer ?
#
loop_
_entity_poly.entity_id
_entity_poly.type
_entity_poly.pdbx_seq_one_letter_code
_entity_poly.pdbx_strand_id
1 'polypeptide(L)'
;MVSCEDDSCPWSVRAIYCKGDNVWKIAKCKGPHTCDKIQNAHNGQMIDSTFLAYVLEHYIQEDPAYKIKNLRHVALADLKDEVSYYNVWDAKQKAITAIYGDFKESYAELPRFLAGLKDASPGTKYKLLVDDHYERETCTFKAVFWAFRPCIVGFKHCRPVISIDATHLYGKYKGKLMITMATDANNKIYPLAFAVVESESTETWGWFLACIRSYVTGRSKLCVISDRHPRIQAVFRDTNRYFL
;
A
#
# COMPACT_ATOMS: atom_id res chain seq x y z
N MET A 1 -34.19 -6.93 -23.47
CA MET A 1 -34.00 -6.22 -24.76
C MET A 1 -33.69 -4.79 -24.40
N VAL A 2 -32.61 -4.26 -24.92
CA VAL A 2 -32.21 -2.85 -24.75
C VAL A 2 -32.32 -2.21 -26.10
N SER A 3 -32.94 -1.04 -26.19
CA SER A 3 -33.10 -0.21 -27.42
C SER A 3 -32.57 1.18 -27.16
N CYS A 4 -32.30 1.93 -28.23
CA CYS A 4 -31.94 3.32 -28.12
C CYS A 4 -33.09 4.14 -27.48
N GLU A 5 -32.75 5.17 -26.72
CA GLU A 5 -33.70 6.13 -26.15
C GLU A 5 -34.33 7.05 -27.24
N ASP A 6 -33.67 7.16 -28.38
CA ASP A 6 -34.20 7.87 -29.52
C ASP A 6 -35.03 6.91 -30.34
N ASP A 7 -36.36 7.16 -30.36
CA ASP A 7 -37.34 6.34 -31.09
C ASP A 7 -37.09 6.25 -32.61
N SER A 8 -36.36 7.22 -33.18
CA SER A 8 -35.96 7.22 -34.57
C SER A 8 -34.70 6.36 -34.85
N CYS A 9 -34.00 5.93 -33.82
CA CYS A 9 -32.78 5.14 -33.95
C CYS A 9 -33.07 3.62 -33.93
N PRO A 10 -32.71 2.88 -34.97
CA PRO A 10 -33.02 1.46 -35.08
C PRO A 10 -32.19 0.55 -34.18
N TRP A 11 -31.22 1.09 -33.42
CA TRP A 11 -30.33 0.31 -32.63
C TRP A 11 -31.04 -0.42 -31.47
N SER A 12 -30.86 -1.72 -31.41
CA SER A 12 -31.32 -2.53 -30.28
C SER A 12 -30.52 -3.82 -30.12
N VAL A 13 -30.38 -4.27 -28.89
CA VAL A 13 -29.73 -5.54 -28.53
C VAL A 13 -30.68 -6.39 -27.70
N ARG A 14 -30.79 -7.65 -28.03
CA ARG A 14 -31.53 -8.65 -27.26
C ARG A 14 -30.56 -9.74 -26.80
N ALA A 15 -30.37 -9.86 -25.51
CA ALA A 15 -29.67 -10.98 -24.88
C ALA A 15 -30.70 -11.97 -24.32
N ILE A 16 -30.37 -13.25 -24.34
CA ILE A 16 -31.12 -14.34 -23.72
C ILE A 16 -30.17 -15.14 -22.83
N TYR A 17 -30.71 -15.58 -21.71
CA TYR A 17 -29.98 -16.48 -20.82
C TYR A 17 -30.29 -17.93 -21.20
N CYS A 18 -29.25 -18.69 -21.57
CA CYS A 18 -29.34 -20.09 -21.91
C CYS A 18 -29.13 -20.94 -20.64
N LYS A 19 -30.23 -21.43 -20.03
CA LYS A 19 -30.19 -22.20 -18.80
C LYS A 19 -29.34 -23.47 -18.91
N GLY A 20 -29.30 -24.12 -20.09
CA GLY A 20 -28.52 -25.33 -20.30
C GLY A 20 -27.01 -25.15 -20.25
N ASP A 21 -26.55 -24.01 -20.75
CA ASP A 21 -25.12 -23.68 -20.82
C ASP A 21 -24.68 -22.73 -19.69
N ASN A 22 -25.63 -22.22 -18.90
CA ASN A 22 -25.42 -21.20 -17.85
C ASN A 22 -24.74 -19.93 -18.35
N VAL A 23 -25.04 -19.48 -19.57
CA VAL A 23 -24.43 -18.32 -20.22
C VAL A 23 -25.46 -17.37 -20.85
N TRP A 24 -25.12 -16.09 -20.91
CA TRP A 24 -25.87 -15.11 -21.68
C TRP A 24 -25.39 -15.12 -23.14
N LYS A 25 -26.32 -15.19 -24.08
CA LYS A 25 -26.04 -15.09 -25.53
C LYS A 25 -26.76 -13.89 -26.13
N ILE A 26 -26.10 -13.15 -27.02
CA ILE A 26 -26.74 -12.11 -27.81
C ILE A 26 -27.58 -12.80 -28.88
N ALA A 27 -28.91 -12.72 -28.75
CA ALA A 27 -29.84 -13.35 -29.67
C ALA A 27 -30.12 -12.46 -30.89
N LYS A 28 -30.05 -11.15 -30.74
CA LYS A 28 -30.28 -10.21 -31.85
C LYS A 28 -29.55 -8.90 -31.57
N CYS A 29 -28.90 -8.37 -32.58
CA CYS A 29 -28.33 -7.03 -32.59
C CYS A 29 -28.78 -6.33 -33.86
N LYS A 30 -29.33 -5.14 -33.69
CA LYS A 30 -29.65 -4.20 -34.79
C LYS A 30 -28.79 -2.96 -34.60
N GLY A 31 -28.24 -2.43 -35.64
CA GLY A 31 -27.48 -1.19 -35.56
C GLY A 31 -26.41 -1.14 -36.56
N PRO A 32 -25.60 -0.10 -36.66
CA PRO A 32 -25.20 0.85 -35.61
C PRO A 32 -26.25 1.87 -35.22
N HIS A 33 -25.95 2.69 -34.19
CA HIS A 33 -26.74 3.88 -33.90
C HIS A 33 -26.73 4.85 -35.09
N THR A 34 -27.88 5.43 -35.38
CA THR A 34 -28.04 6.48 -36.42
C THR A 34 -28.36 7.84 -35.81
N CYS A 35 -28.45 7.93 -34.48
CA CYS A 35 -28.75 9.16 -33.75
C CYS A 35 -27.46 9.84 -33.30
N ASP A 36 -27.46 11.17 -33.27
CA ASP A 36 -26.36 11.99 -32.78
C ASP A 36 -26.26 12.04 -31.23
N LYS A 37 -27.21 11.37 -30.53
CA LYS A 37 -27.28 11.36 -29.06
C LYS A 37 -26.22 10.51 -28.35
N ILE A 38 -25.31 9.86 -29.08
CA ILE A 38 -24.16 9.16 -28.48
C ILE A 38 -23.31 10.08 -27.59
N GLN A 39 -23.38 11.40 -27.79
CA GLN A 39 -22.66 12.40 -27.00
C GLN A 39 -23.28 12.71 -25.64
N ASN A 40 -24.53 12.29 -25.36
CA ASN A 40 -25.27 12.69 -24.15
C ASN A 40 -25.85 11.51 -23.37
N ALA A 41 -25.43 10.27 -23.63
CA ALA A 41 -25.84 9.15 -22.81
C ALA A 41 -25.05 9.18 -21.47
N HIS A 42 -25.33 10.22 -20.66
CA HIS A 42 -24.91 10.30 -19.27
C HIS A 42 -25.65 9.28 -18.40
N ASN A 43 -25.66 8.02 -18.81
CA ASN A 43 -26.09 6.92 -17.97
C ASN A 43 -24.90 6.38 -17.17
N GLY A 44 -24.28 7.25 -16.35
CA GLY A 44 -23.26 6.88 -15.38
C GLY A 44 -23.69 5.78 -14.38
N GLN A 45 -24.89 5.25 -14.50
CA GLN A 45 -25.37 4.09 -13.74
C GLN A 45 -24.72 2.76 -14.17
N MET A 46 -24.14 2.65 -15.36
CA MET A 46 -23.48 1.43 -15.83
C MET A 46 -21.96 1.41 -15.54
N ILE A 47 -21.37 2.57 -15.27
CA ILE A 47 -19.94 2.67 -14.91
C ILE A 47 -19.84 2.65 -13.39
N ASP A 48 -19.99 1.47 -12.83
CA ASP A 48 -19.77 1.28 -11.41
C ASP A 48 -18.26 1.21 -11.06
N SER A 49 -17.96 1.29 -9.78
CA SER A 49 -16.58 1.24 -9.30
C SER A 49 -15.91 -0.13 -9.53
N THR A 50 -16.67 -1.18 -9.76
CA THR A 50 -16.13 -2.53 -10.03
C THR A 50 -15.65 -2.61 -11.47
N PHE A 51 -16.45 -2.08 -12.41
CA PHE A 51 -16.04 -1.96 -13.80
C PHE A 51 -14.84 -1.01 -13.95
N LEU A 52 -14.87 0.14 -13.26
CA LEU A 52 -13.74 1.06 -13.23
C LEU A 52 -12.47 0.43 -12.65
N ALA A 53 -12.59 -0.42 -11.63
CA ALA A 53 -11.45 -1.14 -11.06
C ALA A 53 -10.76 -2.02 -12.11
N TYR A 54 -11.55 -2.73 -12.92
CA TYR A 54 -11.02 -3.54 -14.02
C TYR A 54 -10.33 -2.69 -15.08
N VAL A 55 -10.95 -1.58 -15.52
CA VAL A 55 -10.38 -0.69 -16.54
C VAL A 55 -9.09 -0.02 -16.07
N LEU A 56 -9.03 0.39 -14.80
CA LEU A 56 -7.91 1.12 -14.22
C LEU A 56 -6.83 0.21 -13.61
N GLU A 57 -7.04 -1.11 -13.57
CA GLU A 57 -6.15 -2.08 -12.90
C GLU A 57 -4.71 -1.96 -13.39
N HIS A 58 -4.50 -1.89 -14.69
CA HIS A 58 -3.17 -1.80 -15.30
C HIS A 58 -2.39 -0.57 -14.80
N TYR A 59 -3.03 0.60 -14.79
CA TYR A 59 -2.41 1.85 -14.31
C TYR A 59 -2.09 1.81 -12.82
N ILE A 60 -2.96 1.15 -12.03
CA ILE A 60 -2.79 1.01 -10.58
C ILE A 60 -1.70 -0.01 -10.26
N GLN A 61 -1.54 -1.04 -11.09
CA GLN A 61 -0.47 -2.03 -10.96
C GLN A 61 0.90 -1.42 -11.28
N GLU A 62 1.00 -0.55 -12.29
CA GLU A 62 2.23 0.17 -12.61
C GLU A 62 2.63 1.17 -11.52
N ASP A 63 1.65 1.94 -10.99
CA ASP A 63 1.87 2.90 -9.92
C ASP A 63 0.69 2.91 -8.93
N PRO A 64 0.79 2.17 -7.82
CA PRO A 64 -0.24 2.18 -6.77
C PRO A 64 -0.46 3.57 -6.13
N ALA A 65 0.51 4.48 -6.25
CA ALA A 65 0.41 5.86 -5.75
C ALA A 65 -0.31 6.81 -6.73
N TYR A 66 -0.72 6.33 -7.90
CA TYR A 66 -1.37 7.14 -8.94
C TYR A 66 -2.51 7.98 -8.36
N LYS A 67 -2.48 9.30 -8.62
CA LYS A 67 -3.45 10.24 -8.03
C LYS A 67 -4.83 10.04 -8.62
N ILE A 68 -5.87 10.08 -7.80
CA ILE A 68 -7.28 9.95 -8.24
C ILE A 68 -7.63 10.93 -9.37
N LYS A 69 -7.14 12.18 -9.29
CA LYS A 69 -7.34 13.17 -10.35
C LYS A 69 -6.85 12.65 -11.72
N ASN A 70 -5.68 12.03 -11.75
CA ASN A 70 -5.09 11.52 -12.99
C ASN A 70 -5.83 10.28 -13.48
N LEU A 71 -6.24 9.36 -12.56
CA LEU A 71 -7.07 8.22 -12.91
C LEU A 71 -8.42 8.64 -13.50
N ARG A 72 -9.02 9.76 -13.05
CA ARG A 72 -10.23 10.32 -13.66
C ARG A 72 -9.99 10.76 -15.10
N HIS A 73 -8.85 11.38 -15.39
CA HIS A 73 -8.51 11.76 -16.77
C HIS A 73 -8.31 10.56 -17.67
N VAL A 74 -7.67 9.50 -17.15
CA VAL A 74 -7.53 8.22 -17.87
C VAL A 74 -8.92 7.62 -18.14
N ALA A 75 -9.76 7.50 -17.12
CA ALA A 75 -11.12 6.97 -17.28
C ALA A 75 -11.94 7.76 -18.29
N LEU A 76 -11.84 9.10 -18.27
CA LEU A 76 -12.51 9.96 -19.26
C LEU A 76 -12.00 9.70 -20.68
N ALA A 77 -10.68 9.51 -20.85
CA ALA A 77 -10.08 9.24 -22.17
C ALA A 77 -10.53 7.88 -22.72
N ASP A 78 -10.53 6.85 -21.87
CA ASP A 78 -10.83 5.47 -22.27
C ASP A 78 -12.33 5.21 -22.44
N LEU A 79 -13.16 5.75 -21.54
CA LEU A 79 -14.60 5.50 -21.52
C LEU A 79 -15.41 6.60 -22.19
N LYS A 80 -14.81 7.76 -22.45
CA LYS A 80 -15.47 8.97 -23.01
C LYS A 80 -16.66 9.44 -22.18
N ASP A 81 -16.65 9.12 -20.88
CA ASP A 81 -17.69 9.52 -19.94
C ASP A 81 -17.07 10.06 -18.65
N GLU A 82 -17.75 11.04 -18.04
CA GLU A 82 -17.31 11.64 -16.78
C GLU A 82 -17.63 10.71 -15.61
N VAL A 83 -16.60 10.35 -14.85
CA VAL A 83 -16.74 9.53 -13.66
C VAL A 83 -16.55 10.38 -12.40
N SER A 84 -17.32 10.07 -11.36
CA SER A 84 -17.23 10.78 -10.09
C SER A 84 -15.89 10.48 -9.40
N TYR A 85 -15.42 11.43 -8.60
CA TYR A 85 -14.22 11.23 -7.76
C TYR A 85 -14.36 10.00 -6.85
N TYR A 86 -15.54 9.82 -6.26
CA TYR A 86 -15.83 8.72 -5.36
C TYR A 86 -15.75 7.36 -6.07
N ASN A 87 -16.36 7.23 -7.26
CA ASN A 87 -16.30 5.97 -8.02
C ASN A 87 -14.88 5.58 -8.41
N VAL A 88 -14.05 6.56 -8.80
CA VAL A 88 -12.64 6.29 -9.12
C VAL A 88 -11.83 5.98 -7.86
N TRP A 89 -12.11 6.63 -6.73
CA TRP A 89 -11.47 6.32 -5.46
C TRP A 89 -11.83 4.89 -5.01
N ASP A 90 -13.10 4.51 -5.04
CA ASP A 90 -13.57 3.17 -4.68
C ASP A 90 -13.03 2.09 -5.64
N ALA A 91 -13.03 2.38 -6.95
CA ALA A 91 -12.40 1.54 -7.97
C ALA A 91 -10.91 1.30 -7.67
N LYS A 92 -10.18 2.35 -7.31
CA LYS A 92 -8.78 2.23 -6.91
C LYS A 92 -8.60 1.33 -5.68
N GLN A 93 -9.47 1.46 -4.66
CA GLN A 93 -9.39 0.57 -3.48
C GLN A 93 -9.66 -0.89 -3.87
N LYS A 94 -10.67 -1.14 -4.70
CA LYS A 94 -11.00 -2.49 -5.21
C LYS A 94 -9.86 -3.09 -6.01
N ALA A 95 -9.27 -2.33 -6.93
CA ALA A 95 -8.13 -2.78 -7.74
C ALA A 95 -6.90 -3.09 -6.85
N ILE A 96 -6.56 -2.22 -5.90
CA ILE A 96 -5.48 -2.47 -4.94
C ILE A 96 -5.74 -3.75 -4.14
N THR A 97 -6.98 -3.96 -3.67
CA THR A 97 -7.34 -5.18 -2.94
C THR A 97 -7.25 -6.42 -3.82
N ALA A 98 -7.64 -6.33 -5.09
CA ALA A 98 -7.54 -7.45 -6.04
C ALA A 98 -6.08 -7.81 -6.36
N ILE A 99 -5.20 -6.80 -6.53
CA ILE A 99 -3.80 -6.99 -6.90
C ILE A 99 -2.95 -7.45 -5.69
N TYR A 100 -3.13 -6.81 -4.53
CA TYR A 100 -2.23 -6.94 -3.37
C TYR A 100 -2.86 -7.64 -2.16
N GLY A 101 -4.15 -8.01 -2.22
CA GLY A 101 -4.91 -8.56 -1.11
C GLY A 101 -5.54 -7.50 -0.20
N ASP A 102 -6.38 -7.94 0.75
CA ASP A 102 -6.99 -7.04 1.71
C ASP A 102 -5.97 -6.61 2.77
N PHE A 103 -5.94 -5.30 3.03
CA PHE A 103 -5.07 -4.72 4.06
C PHE A 103 -5.31 -5.31 5.46
N LYS A 104 -6.56 -5.60 5.81
CA LYS A 104 -6.89 -6.17 7.12
C LYS A 104 -6.32 -7.58 7.27
N GLU A 105 -6.46 -8.40 6.23
CA GLU A 105 -5.91 -9.75 6.19
C GLU A 105 -4.39 -9.72 6.23
N SER A 106 -3.74 -8.80 5.49
CA SER A 106 -2.29 -8.62 5.50
C SER A 106 -1.74 -8.33 6.90
N TYR A 107 -2.43 -7.49 7.68
CA TYR A 107 -2.03 -7.24 9.07
C TYR A 107 -2.29 -8.45 9.99
N ALA A 108 -3.35 -9.20 9.77
CA ALA A 108 -3.64 -10.42 10.52
C ALA A 108 -2.60 -11.52 10.25
N GLU A 109 -2.09 -11.61 9.02
CA GLU A 109 -1.06 -12.55 8.64
C GLU A 109 0.37 -12.14 9.03
N LEU A 110 0.59 -10.90 9.41
CA LEU A 110 1.91 -10.36 9.70
C LEU A 110 2.72 -11.19 10.71
N PRO A 111 2.16 -11.68 11.83
CA PRO A 111 2.91 -12.53 12.78
C PRO A 111 3.41 -13.82 12.13
N ARG A 112 2.58 -14.47 11.30
CA ARG A 112 2.93 -15.69 10.55
C ARG A 112 4.02 -15.41 9.52
N PHE A 113 3.89 -14.32 8.78
CA PHE A 113 4.91 -13.88 7.82
C PHE A 113 6.27 -13.66 8.48
N LEU A 114 6.29 -12.96 9.63
CA LEU A 114 7.53 -12.69 10.38
C LEU A 114 8.16 -13.98 10.94
N ALA A 115 7.36 -14.94 11.37
CA ALA A 115 7.84 -16.25 11.79
C ALA A 115 8.48 -16.98 10.60
N GLY A 116 7.81 -17.07 9.47
CA GLY A 116 8.33 -17.66 8.24
C GLY A 116 9.62 -16.97 7.73
N LEU A 117 9.67 -15.64 7.85
CA LEU A 117 10.89 -14.88 7.52
C LEU A 117 12.09 -15.26 8.40
N LYS A 118 11.87 -15.47 9.69
CA LYS A 118 12.89 -15.92 10.63
C LYS A 118 13.35 -17.34 10.34
N ASP A 119 12.44 -18.22 9.93
CA ASP A 119 12.76 -19.61 9.57
C ASP A 119 13.54 -19.66 8.24
N ALA A 120 13.14 -18.88 7.25
CA ALA A 120 13.83 -18.78 5.96
C ALA A 120 15.21 -18.12 6.06
N SER A 121 15.43 -17.23 7.04
CA SER A 121 16.69 -16.53 7.28
C SER A 121 17.03 -16.56 8.77
N PRO A 122 17.57 -17.68 9.29
CA PRO A 122 17.91 -17.83 10.70
C PRO A 122 18.86 -16.74 11.20
N GLY A 123 18.47 -16.09 12.30
CA GLY A 123 19.21 -14.95 12.86
C GLY A 123 18.68 -13.59 12.44
N THR A 124 17.71 -13.52 11.53
CA THR A 124 16.88 -12.33 11.32
C THR A 124 16.17 -11.96 12.63
N LYS A 125 16.16 -10.68 12.95
CA LYS A 125 15.52 -10.14 14.15
C LYS A 125 14.27 -9.38 13.77
N TYR A 126 13.21 -9.58 14.54
CA TYR A 126 12.01 -8.75 14.43
C TYR A 126 11.39 -8.50 15.80
N LYS A 127 10.61 -7.45 15.90
CA LYS A 127 9.80 -7.12 17.08
C LYS A 127 8.47 -6.55 16.61
N LEU A 128 7.39 -7.22 16.96
CA LEU A 128 6.03 -6.76 16.72
C LEU A 128 5.51 -6.11 18.02
N LEU A 129 4.91 -4.95 17.89
CA LEU A 129 4.25 -4.23 18.96
C LEU A 129 2.76 -4.10 18.64
N VAL A 130 1.93 -4.61 19.52
CA VAL A 130 0.47 -4.58 19.41
C VAL A 130 -0.11 -4.11 20.73
N ASP A 131 -1.30 -3.47 20.70
CA ASP A 131 -2.13 -3.27 21.86
C ASP A 131 -3.18 -4.38 21.92
N ASP A 132 -3.19 -5.11 23.01
CA ASP A 132 -4.17 -6.15 23.25
C ASP A 132 -5.43 -5.53 23.90
N HIS A 133 -6.55 -5.70 23.24
CA HIS A 133 -7.86 -5.30 23.77
C HIS A 133 -8.58 -6.54 24.30
N TYR A 134 -8.31 -6.90 25.55
CA TYR A 134 -8.84 -8.10 26.21
C TYR A 134 -10.38 -8.23 26.12
N GLU A 135 -11.07 -7.10 26.19
CA GLU A 135 -12.53 -7.09 26.12
C GLU A 135 -13.13 -7.43 24.75
N ARG A 136 -12.35 -7.37 23.69
CA ARG A 136 -12.81 -7.53 22.28
C ARG A 136 -12.15 -8.69 21.54
N GLU A 137 -11.27 -9.45 22.19
CA GLU A 137 -10.44 -10.48 21.53
C GLU A 137 -9.74 -9.96 20.27
N THR A 138 -9.35 -8.69 20.24
CA THR A 138 -8.72 -8.05 19.10
C THR A 138 -7.41 -7.40 19.51
N CYS A 139 -6.43 -7.43 18.60
CA CYS A 139 -5.15 -6.74 18.74
C CYS A 139 -5.09 -5.57 17.75
N THR A 140 -4.62 -4.43 18.22
CA THR A 140 -4.35 -3.29 17.34
C THR A 140 -2.86 -3.21 17.04
N PHE A 141 -2.52 -3.22 15.75
CA PHE A 141 -1.14 -3.02 15.31
C PHE A 141 -0.63 -1.63 15.71
N LYS A 142 0.58 -1.58 16.28
CA LYS A 142 1.28 -0.34 16.63
C LYS A 142 2.57 -0.16 15.82
N ALA A 143 3.41 -1.18 15.82
CA ALA A 143 4.68 -1.11 15.13
C ALA A 143 5.23 -2.51 14.84
N VAL A 144 6.02 -2.62 13.77
CA VAL A 144 6.87 -3.78 13.50
C VAL A 144 8.27 -3.31 13.13
N PHE A 145 9.27 -3.92 13.72
CA PHE A 145 10.69 -3.75 13.40
C PHE A 145 11.23 -5.04 12.81
N TRP A 146 12.10 -4.96 11.81
CA TRP A 146 12.88 -6.11 11.36
C TRP A 146 14.26 -5.71 10.87
N ALA A 147 15.21 -6.63 11.03
CA ALA A 147 16.58 -6.54 10.53
C ALA A 147 17.04 -7.91 10.06
N PHE A 148 17.48 -8.01 8.81
CA PHE A 148 17.93 -9.27 8.24
C PHE A 148 19.31 -9.66 8.79
N ARG A 149 19.52 -10.95 9.04
CA ARG A 149 20.80 -11.45 9.53
C ARG A 149 22.01 -11.01 8.69
N PRO A 150 22.01 -11.09 7.35
CA PRO A 150 23.14 -10.61 6.55
C PRO A 150 23.46 -9.13 6.83
N CYS A 151 22.43 -8.30 7.00
CA CYS A 151 22.60 -6.87 7.31
C CYS A 151 23.23 -6.67 8.69
N ILE A 152 22.75 -7.40 9.70
CA ILE A 152 23.31 -7.36 11.07
C ILE A 152 24.77 -7.78 11.07
N VAL A 153 25.09 -8.94 10.46
CA VAL A 153 26.45 -9.49 10.43
C VAL A 153 27.40 -8.64 9.60
N GLY A 154 26.95 -8.14 8.46
CA GLY A 154 27.77 -7.32 7.57
C GLY A 154 28.08 -5.93 8.11
N PHE A 155 27.24 -5.37 9.00
CA PHE A 155 27.46 -4.04 9.56
C PHE A 155 28.79 -3.92 10.33
N LYS A 156 29.34 -4.99 10.87
CA LYS A 156 30.67 -4.98 11.49
C LYS A 156 31.78 -4.54 10.53
N HIS A 157 31.57 -4.69 9.23
CA HIS A 157 32.52 -4.30 8.18
C HIS A 157 32.20 -2.92 7.58
N CYS A 158 31.09 -2.30 7.98
CA CYS A 158 30.73 -0.96 7.59
C CYS A 158 31.36 0.10 8.50
N ARG A 159 31.38 1.33 8.04
CA ARG A 159 31.75 2.48 8.88
C ARG A 159 30.79 2.56 10.08
N PRO A 160 31.23 3.02 11.25
CA PRO A 160 30.39 3.19 12.43
C PRO A 160 29.50 4.44 12.31
N VAL A 161 28.81 4.56 11.19
CA VAL A 161 27.91 5.67 10.86
C VAL A 161 26.62 5.06 10.31
N ILE A 162 25.51 5.49 10.85
CA ILE A 162 24.17 5.12 10.34
C ILE A 162 23.39 6.38 9.99
N SER A 163 22.60 6.29 8.95
CA SER A 163 21.59 7.29 8.60
C SER A 163 20.22 6.74 8.94
N ILE A 164 19.38 7.56 9.55
CA ILE A 164 17.99 7.21 9.88
C ILE A 164 17.05 8.21 9.19
N ASP A 165 15.96 7.70 8.65
CA ASP A 165 14.93 8.50 7.97
C ASP A 165 13.56 7.82 8.08
N ALA A 166 12.49 8.58 7.84
CA ALA A 166 11.13 8.06 7.79
C ALA A 166 10.36 8.62 6.61
N THR A 167 9.68 7.73 5.90
CA THR A 167 8.83 8.09 4.77
C THR A 167 7.37 7.72 5.02
N HIS A 168 6.47 8.46 4.40
CA HIS A 168 5.04 8.18 4.47
C HIS A 168 4.67 6.91 3.67
N LEU A 169 3.89 6.05 4.29
CA LEU A 169 3.20 4.98 3.58
C LEU A 169 1.90 5.50 2.99
N TYR A 170 1.62 5.07 1.78
CA TYR A 170 0.39 5.39 1.06
C TYR A 170 -0.51 4.16 1.04
N GLY A 171 -1.82 4.38 1.19
CA GLY A 171 -2.80 3.31 1.18
C GLY A 171 -3.96 3.57 2.14
N LYS A 172 -4.73 2.52 2.42
CA LYS A 172 -5.88 2.55 3.33
C LYS A 172 -5.45 2.91 4.76
N TYR A 173 -4.38 2.30 5.22
CA TYR A 173 -3.80 2.58 6.54
C TYR A 173 -2.57 3.48 6.34
N LYS A 174 -2.69 4.68 6.85
CA LYS A 174 -1.58 5.63 6.87
C LYS A 174 -0.58 5.20 7.95
N GLY A 175 0.68 5.27 7.63
CA GLY A 175 1.75 4.93 8.55
C GLY A 175 3.07 5.54 8.08
N LYS A 176 4.14 5.18 8.78
CA LYS A 176 5.50 5.57 8.41
C LYS A 176 6.37 4.32 8.28
N LEU A 177 7.19 4.30 7.23
CA LEU A 177 8.30 3.38 7.10
C LEU A 177 9.57 4.09 7.61
N MET A 178 10.12 3.60 8.70
CA MET A 178 11.40 4.04 9.25
C MET A 178 12.51 3.15 8.71
N ILE A 179 13.60 3.73 8.29
CA ILE A 179 14.72 3.04 7.64
C ILE A 179 16.02 3.43 8.33
N THR A 180 16.88 2.45 8.53
CA THR A 180 18.27 2.67 8.95
C THR A 180 19.20 2.13 7.88
N MET A 181 20.13 2.97 7.44
CA MET A 181 21.14 2.63 6.45
C MET A 181 22.53 2.92 6.97
N ALA A 182 23.52 2.14 6.54
CA ALA A 182 24.94 2.40 6.73
C ALA A 182 25.62 2.58 5.37
N THR A 183 26.92 2.84 5.43
CA THR A 183 27.79 2.90 4.25
C THR A 183 28.93 1.91 4.42
N ASP A 184 29.12 1.08 3.40
CA ASP A 184 30.24 0.14 3.37
C ASP A 184 31.59 0.83 3.07
N ALA A 185 32.67 0.05 3.01
CA ALA A 185 33.99 0.57 2.70
C ALA A 185 34.10 1.21 1.31
N ASN A 186 33.24 0.82 0.37
CA ASN A 186 33.19 1.31 -1.00
C ASN A 186 32.21 2.48 -1.22
N ASN A 187 31.70 3.07 -0.11
CA ASN A 187 30.67 4.12 -0.13
C ASN A 187 29.32 3.67 -0.72
N LYS A 188 29.02 2.36 -0.71
CA LYS A 188 27.72 1.85 -1.12
C LYS A 188 26.76 1.88 0.07
N ILE A 189 25.48 2.19 -0.25
CA ILE A 189 24.39 2.16 0.73
C ILE A 189 24.18 0.72 1.17
N TYR A 190 24.13 0.52 2.49
CA TYR A 190 23.94 -0.77 3.14
C TYR A 190 22.73 -0.71 4.06
N PRO A 191 21.59 -1.30 3.69
CA PRO A 191 20.39 -1.29 4.53
C PRO A 191 20.62 -2.13 5.79
N LEU A 192 20.22 -1.60 6.95
CA LEU A 192 20.42 -2.27 8.24
C LEU A 192 19.13 -2.78 8.85
N ALA A 193 18.13 -1.90 8.97
CA ALA A 193 16.89 -2.23 9.64
C ALA A 193 15.76 -1.34 9.13
N PHE A 194 14.55 -1.85 9.33
CA PHE A 194 13.32 -1.22 8.91
C PHE A 194 12.30 -1.30 10.05
N ALA A 195 11.38 -0.35 10.09
CA ALA A 195 10.19 -0.46 10.90
C ALA A 195 8.99 0.18 10.20
N VAL A 196 7.81 -0.43 10.38
CA VAL A 196 6.54 0.22 10.06
C VAL A 196 5.89 0.61 11.38
N VAL A 197 5.49 1.87 11.49
CA VAL A 197 4.84 2.43 12.67
C VAL A 197 3.56 3.18 12.28
N GLU A 198 2.60 3.25 13.19
CA GLU A 198 1.34 3.96 12.98
C GLU A 198 1.57 5.46 12.73
N SER A 199 2.44 6.07 13.53
CA SER A 199 2.76 7.48 13.43
C SER A 199 4.19 7.77 13.87
N GLU A 200 4.73 8.88 13.40
CA GLU A 200 6.02 9.39 13.83
C GLU A 200 5.88 10.19 15.11
N SER A 201 6.49 9.74 16.18
CA SER A 201 6.54 10.40 17.49
C SER A 201 7.91 10.24 18.14
N THR A 202 8.15 10.91 19.25
CA THR A 202 9.37 10.74 20.05
C THR A 202 9.48 9.30 20.58
N GLU A 203 8.34 8.73 20.99
CA GLU A 203 8.26 7.35 21.48
C GLU A 203 8.59 6.33 20.39
N THR A 204 8.05 6.51 19.17
CA THR A 204 8.32 5.59 18.04
C THR A 204 9.78 5.69 17.60
N TRP A 205 10.37 6.87 17.56
CA TRP A 205 11.80 7.03 17.29
C TRP A 205 12.65 6.41 18.39
N GLY A 206 12.31 6.62 19.66
CA GLY A 206 12.99 6.01 20.80
C GLY A 206 12.94 4.48 20.73
N TRP A 207 11.77 3.91 20.46
CA TRP A 207 11.57 2.47 20.29
C TRP A 207 12.39 1.92 19.12
N PHE A 208 12.39 2.62 17.97
CA PHE A 208 13.15 2.19 16.79
C PHE A 208 14.65 2.16 17.06
N LEU A 209 15.20 3.21 17.67
CA LEU A 209 16.61 3.29 18.04
C LEU A 209 16.99 2.26 19.10
N ALA A 210 16.11 2.00 20.07
CA ALA A 210 16.32 0.91 21.05
C ALA A 210 16.34 -0.46 20.38
N CYS A 211 15.50 -0.71 19.37
CA CYS A 211 15.55 -1.93 18.57
C CYS A 211 16.86 -2.05 17.79
N ILE A 212 17.35 -0.99 17.17
CA ILE A 212 18.65 -0.97 16.49
C ILE A 212 19.75 -1.31 17.47
N ARG A 213 19.75 -0.71 18.66
CA ARG A 213 20.73 -0.95 19.70
C ARG A 213 20.73 -2.40 20.18
N SER A 214 19.56 -2.97 20.38
CA SER A 214 19.40 -4.31 20.92
C SER A 214 19.66 -5.42 19.90
N TYR A 215 19.30 -5.20 18.64
CA TYR A 215 19.28 -6.26 17.64
C TYR A 215 20.31 -6.12 16.54
N VAL A 216 20.77 -4.89 16.23
CA VAL A 216 21.67 -4.66 15.10
C VAL A 216 23.09 -4.40 15.56
N THR A 217 23.32 -3.53 16.56
CA THR A 217 24.67 -3.14 16.93
C THR A 217 24.82 -2.71 18.38
N GLY A 218 25.82 -3.29 19.05
CA GLY A 218 26.27 -2.86 20.38
C GLY A 218 27.44 -1.87 20.36
N ARG A 219 27.81 -1.31 19.19
CA ARG A 219 28.96 -0.40 19.09
C ARG A 219 28.79 0.83 19.97
N SER A 220 29.75 1.12 20.83
CA SER A 220 29.74 2.27 21.73
C SER A 220 30.00 3.60 20.99
N LYS A 221 30.77 3.55 19.89
CA LYS A 221 31.09 4.71 19.05
C LYS A 221 30.34 4.61 17.74
N LEU A 222 29.08 5.05 17.73
CA LEU A 222 28.22 5.07 16.57
C LEU A 222 27.77 6.52 16.28
N CYS A 223 28.07 7.01 15.09
CA CYS A 223 27.54 8.27 14.62
C CYS A 223 26.17 8.05 13.97
N VAL A 224 25.19 8.86 14.33
CA VAL A 224 23.85 8.84 13.75
C VAL A 224 23.61 10.11 12.97
N ILE A 225 23.25 9.99 11.71
CA ILE A 225 22.85 11.07 10.82
C ILE A 225 21.34 11.01 10.65
N SER A 226 20.68 12.13 10.88
CA SER A 226 19.23 12.29 10.65
C SER A 226 18.92 13.67 10.11
N ASP A 227 17.70 13.90 9.65
CA ASP A 227 17.16 15.22 9.51
C ASP A 227 17.07 15.93 10.87
N ARG A 228 16.80 17.23 10.86
CA ARG A 228 16.68 18.03 12.09
C ARG A 228 15.28 17.96 12.70
N HIS A 229 14.58 16.84 12.52
CA HIS A 229 13.22 16.69 13.02
C HIS A 229 13.19 16.80 14.56
N PRO A 230 12.33 17.66 15.15
CA PRO A 230 12.32 17.90 16.60
C PRO A 230 12.13 16.64 17.45
N ARG A 231 11.37 15.66 16.96
CA ARG A 231 11.10 14.39 17.67
C ARG A 231 12.35 13.52 17.78
N ILE A 232 13.18 13.49 16.73
CA ILE A 232 14.46 12.77 16.74
C ILE A 232 15.43 13.47 17.71
N GLN A 233 15.50 14.81 17.65
CA GLN A 233 16.33 15.57 18.58
C GLN A 233 15.92 15.36 20.04
N ALA A 234 14.63 15.24 20.33
CA ALA A 234 14.12 14.98 21.67
C ALA A 234 14.61 13.62 22.19
N VAL A 235 14.62 12.58 21.36
CA VAL A 235 15.17 11.26 21.75
C VAL A 235 16.63 11.33 22.10
N PHE A 236 17.45 12.06 21.34
CA PHE A 236 18.89 12.19 21.61
C PHE A 236 19.21 13.08 22.82
N ARG A 237 18.30 13.97 23.21
CA ARG A 237 18.43 14.77 24.45
C ARG A 237 18.12 13.96 25.70
N ASP A 238 17.19 12.99 25.59
CA ASP A 238 16.79 12.12 26.69
C ASP A 238 17.55 10.77 26.62
N THR A 239 18.89 10.86 26.71
CA THR A 239 19.78 9.70 26.59
C THR A 239 19.54 8.62 27.66
N ASN A 240 19.02 9.01 28.82
CA ASN A 240 18.74 8.06 29.92
C ASN A 240 17.54 7.14 29.64
N ARG A 241 16.68 7.49 28.70
CA ARG A 241 15.47 6.73 28.43
C ARG A 241 15.59 5.75 27.26
N TYR A 242 16.46 6.06 26.28
CA TYR A 242 16.46 5.36 24.99
C TYR A 242 17.80 4.70 24.59
N PHE A 243 18.90 4.98 25.29
CA PHE A 243 20.23 4.54 24.90
C PHE A 243 21.00 3.71 25.93
N LEU A 244 20.34 3.25 26.98
CA LEU A 244 20.96 2.33 27.95
C LEU A 244 20.76 0.89 27.54
#